data_20bc0279a3bff6b49d04521b42f6f5c8
#
_entry.id   20bc0279a3bff6b49d04521b42f6f5c8
#
_cell.length_a   1.000
_cell.length_b   1.000
_cell.length_c   1.000
_cell.angle_alpha   90.00
_cell.angle_beta   90.00
_cell.angle_gamma   90.00
#
_symmetry.space_group_name_H-M   'P 1'
#
loop_
_entity.id
_entity.type
_entity.pdbx_description
1 polymer ?
#
loop_
_entity_poly.entity_id
_entity_poly.type
_entity_poly.pdbx_seq_one_letter_code
_entity_poly.pdbx_strand_id
1 'polypeptide(L)'
;KEVRIGLVGKYVELHNAYKSIVEAFIHAGAVNDCKVNIEWVHSEELNEQNAADCLKNLHGILVAPGFGHRGISGKLVAIRYARENNIPFLGICLGMQMAVIEFARNVLHMEGADSTEMAAKTQYPVIDLMDSQLNVTEKGGTMRLGAYKCELTEGSKAVSYTHLTLPTNRE
;
A
#
# COMPACT_ATOMS: atom_id res chain seq x y z
N LYS A 1 9.47 8.32 22.40
CA LYS A 1 9.77 8.66 20.99
C LYS A 1 8.48 8.79 20.22
N GLU A 2 8.39 9.75 19.27
CA GLU A 2 7.21 9.91 18.40
C GLU A 2 7.59 9.69 16.96
N VAL A 3 6.68 9.06 16.21
CA VAL A 3 6.76 8.88 14.75
C VAL A 3 5.49 9.38 14.10
N ARG A 4 5.60 10.02 12.93
CA ARG A 4 4.48 10.49 12.12
C ARG A 4 4.35 9.62 10.88
N ILE A 5 3.18 9.01 10.70
CA ILE A 5 2.88 8.14 9.57
C ILE A 5 1.75 8.76 8.75
N GLY A 6 2.02 9.01 7.48
CA GLY A 6 0.97 9.44 6.55
C GLY A 6 0.12 8.25 6.13
N LEU A 7 -1.17 8.30 6.45
CA LEU A 7 -2.15 7.33 5.98
C LEU A 7 -2.89 7.93 4.79
N VAL A 8 -2.54 7.43 3.60
CA VAL A 8 -3.09 7.92 2.32
C VAL A 8 -4.29 7.08 1.92
N GLY A 9 -5.47 7.68 1.91
CA GLY A 9 -6.73 6.98 1.64
C GLY A 9 -7.83 7.86 1.08
N LYS A 10 -9.01 7.27 0.79
CA LYS A 10 -10.18 7.99 0.26
C LYS A 10 -11.10 8.56 1.33
N TYR A 11 -11.26 7.84 2.42
CA TYR A 11 -12.26 8.10 3.45
C TYR A 11 -11.62 8.55 4.76
N VAL A 12 -10.64 9.46 4.64
CA VAL A 12 -9.84 9.89 5.79
C VAL A 12 -10.64 10.64 6.85
N GLU A 13 -11.79 11.21 6.49
CA GLU A 13 -12.74 11.82 7.43
C GLU A 13 -13.49 10.76 8.26
N LEU A 14 -13.62 9.56 7.73
CA LEU A 14 -14.27 8.43 8.38
C LEU A 14 -13.23 7.54 9.06
N HIS A 15 -12.65 7.98 10.15
CA HIS A 15 -11.55 7.27 10.84
C HIS A 15 -11.90 5.81 11.16
N ASN A 16 -13.18 5.49 11.36
CA ASN A 16 -13.64 4.12 11.57
C ASN A 16 -13.39 3.19 10.36
N ALA A 17 -13.28 3.72 9.15
CA ALA A 17 -12.97 2.93 7.96
C ALA A 17 -11.58 2.30 8.03
N TYR A 18 -10.69 2.89 8.81
CA TYR A 18 -9.30 2.47 8.98
C TYR A 18 -8.98 1.99 10.41
N LYS A 19 -10.00 1.68 11.21
CA LYS A 19 -9.82 1.30 12.62
C LYS A 19 -8.78 0.20 12.81
N SER A 20 -8.81 -0.85 12.01
CA SER A 20 -7.85 -1.95 12.12
C SER A 20 -6.41 -1.50 11.86
N ILE A 21 -6.19 -0.54 10.97
CA ILE A 21 -4.87 0.03 10.70
C ILE A 21 -4.42 0.89 11.89
N VAL A 22 -5.33 1.69 12.45
CA VAL A 22 -5.04 2.50 13.64
C VAL A 22 -4.65 1.62 14.82
N GLU A 23 -5.41 0.56 15.09
CA GLU A 23 -5.11 -0.40 16.15
C GLU A 23 -3.75 -1.11 15.92
N ALA A 24 -3.47 -1.49 14.66
CA ALA A 24 -2.17 -2.08 14.32
C ALA A 24 -1.01 -1.11 14.60
N PHE A 25 -1.18 0.19 14.34
CA PHE A 25 -0.17 1.19 14.68
C PHE A 25 0.00 1.38 16.20
N ILE A 26 -1.08 1.28 16.98
CA ILE A 26 -0.99 1.32 18.45
C ILE A 26 -0.16 0.13 18.95
N HIS A 27 -0.44 -1.07 18.47
CA HIS A 27 0.30 -2.27 18.83
C HIS A 27 1.78 -2.18 18.40
N ALA A 28 2.04 -1.75 17.17
CA ALA A 28 3.40 -1.55 16.68
C ALA A 28 4.15 -0.49 17.50
N GLY A 29 3.48 0.59 17.86
CA GLY A 29 4.04 1.62 18.73
C GLY A 29 4.44 1.10 20.11
N ALA A 30 3.57 0.29 20.71
CA ALA A 30 3.84 -0.33 22.02
C ALA A 30 5.09 -1.24 21.99
N VAL A 31 5.22 -2.07 20.95
CA VAL A 31 6.38 -2.98 20.79
C VAL A 31 7.68 -2.21 20.53
N ASN A 32 7.62 -1.07 19.85
CA ASN A 32 8.77 -0.27 19.46
C ASN A 32 9.03 0.93 20.40
N ASP A 33 8.36 1.00 21.53
CA ASP A 33 8.44 2.11 22.50
C ASP A 33 8.33 3.49 21.81
N CYS A 34 7.33 3.64 20.98
CA CYS A 34 7.04 4.90 20.31
C CYS A 34 5.54 5.18 20.21
N LYS A 35 5.20 6.45 20.22
CA LYS A 35 3.85 6.93 19.90
C LYS A 35 3.76 7.16 18.41
N VAL A 36 2.77 6.53 17.78
CA VAL A 36 2.46 6.76 16.37
C VAL A 36 1.41 7.86 16.25
N ASN A 37 1.76 8.93 15.56
CA ASN A 37 0.84 9.99 15.17
C ASN A 37 0.48 9.79 13.70
N ILE A 38 -0.83 9.63 13.42
CA ILE A 38 -1.33 9.41 12.06
C ILE A 38 -1.69 10.75 11.44
N GLU A 39 -1.04 11.07 10.33
CA GLU A 39 -1.37 12.18 9.46
C GLU A 39 -2.30 11.67 8.34
N TRP A 40 -3.54 12.14 8.34
CA TRP A 40 -4.56 11.72 7.39
C TRP A 40 -4.39 12.46 6.07
N VAL A 41 -4.12 11.74 5.00
CA VAL A 41 -3.87 12.32 3.66
C VAL A 41 -4.96 11.88 2.69
N HIS A 42 -5.73 12.84 2.21
CA HIS A 42 -6.81 12.58 1.25
C HIS A 42 -6.24 12.30 -0.14
N SER A 43 -6.38 11.06 -0.61
CA SER A 43 -5.77 10.64 -1.88
C SER A 43 -6.38 11.31 -3.12
N GLU A 44 -7.60 11.85 -3.03
CA GLU A 44 -8.23 12.56 -4.16
C GLU A 44 -7.71 14.00 -4.30
N GLU A 45 -7.20 14.57 -3.22
CA GLU A 45 -6.66 15.94 -3.19
C GLU A 45 -5.15 15.97 -3.42
N LEU A 46 -4.47 14.84 -3.23
CA LEU A 46 -3.03 14.74 -3.37
C LEU A 46 -2.62 14.71 -4.85
N ASN A 47 -1.70 15.59 -5.22
CA ASN A 47 -1.16 15.72 -6.57
C ASN A 47 0.32 16.09 -6.53
N GLU A 48 0.98 16.15 -7.68
CA GLU A 48 2.42 16.42 -7.76
C GLU A 48 2.81 17.81 -7.21
N GLN A 49 1.93 18.79 -7.31
CA GLN A 49 2.18 20.16 -6.87
C GLN A 49 2.17 20.28 -5.34
N ASN A 50 1.31 19.53 -4.65
CA ASN A 50 1.17 19.61 -3.19
C ASN A 50 1.81 18.44 -2.42
N ALA A 51 2.33 17.42 -3.12
CA ALA A 51 2.88 16.23 -2.49
C ALA A 51 3.98 16.55 -1.48
N ALA A 52 4.91 17.42 -1.85
CA ALA A 52 6.00 17.81 -0.96
C ALA A 52 5.49 18.47 0.32
N ASP A 53 4.46 19.32 0.22
CA ASP A 53 3.88 19.99 1.38
C ASP A 53 3.08 19.05 2.27
N CYS A 54 2.30 18.14 1.67
CA CYS A 54 1.47 17.19 2.40
C CYS A 54 2.27 16.06 3.05
N LEU A 55 3.39 15.65 2.44
CA LEU A 55 4.12 14.45 2.83
C LEU A 55 5.48 14.73 3.49
N LYS A 56 5.92 15.99 3.51
CA LYS A 56 7.16 16.37 4.20
C LYS A 56 7.11 16.04 5.69
N ASN A 57 8.25 15.68 6.24
CA ASN A 57 8.40 15.36 7.66
C ASN A 57 7.64 14.11 8.14
N LEU A 58 7.13 13.27 7.25
CA LEU A 58 6.63 11.96 7.60
C LEU A 58 7.78 10.98 7.79
N HIS A 59 7.66 10.11 8.78
CA HIS A 59 8.64 9.05 9.05
C HIS A 59 8.28 7.74 8.32
N GLY A 60 7.09 7.66 7.76
CA GLY A 60 6.62 6.57 6.93
C GLY A 60 5.31 6.93 6.23
N ILE A 61 5.01 6.25 5.13
CA ILE A 61 3.78 6.42 4.36
C ILE A 61 3.11 5.06 4.21
N LEU A 62 1.85 4.98 4.63
CA LEU A 62 0.98 3.84 4.40
C LEU A 62 -0.08 4.21 3.37
N VAL A 63 -0.13 3.49 2.25
CA VAL A 63 -1.21 3.61 1.28
C VAL A 63 -2.28 2.57 1.56
N ALA A 64 -3.46 3.06 1.92
CA ALA A 64 -4.57 2.27 2.41
C ALA A 64 -5.23 1.40 1.33
N PRO A 65 -5.91 0.31 1.75
CA PRO A 65 -6.74 -0.50 0.86
C PRO A 65 -7.90 0.32 0.29
N GLY A 66 -8.59 -0.25 -0.69
CA GLY A 66 -9.76 0.36 -1.32
C GLY A 66 -10.10 -0.29 -2.64
N PHE A 67 -11.16 0.21 -3.28
CA PHE A 67 -11.67 -0.26 -4.57
C PHE A 67 -11.98 0.93 -5.48
N GLY A 68 -12.01 0.65 -6.80
CA GLY A 68 -12.40 1.61 -7.82
C GLY A 68 -11.33 2.67 -8.11
N HIS A 69 -11.66 3.57 -9.04
CA HIS A 69 -10.69 4.48 -9.66
C HIS A 69 -10.41 5.77 -8.88
N ARG A 70 -11.27 6.13 -7.92
CA ARG A 70 -11.13 7.38 -7.16
C ARG A 70 -9.86 7.40 -6.33
N GLY A 71 -9.11 8.48 -6.40
CA GLY A 71 -7.91 8.70 -5.60
C GLY A 71 -6.68 7.85 -6.00
N ILE A 72 -6.74 7.14 -7.15
CA ILE A 72 -5.61 6.34 -7.65
C ILE A 72 -4.41 7.23 -7.98
N SER A 73 -4.62 8.35 -8.65
CA SER A 73 -3.56 9.29 -9.01
C SER A 73 -2.78 9.78 -7.78
N GLY A 74 -3.49 10.20 -6.74
CA GLY A 74 -2.84 10.64 -5.51
C GLY A 74 -2.13 9.51 -4.76
N LYS A 75 -2.64 8.28 -4.82
CA LYS A 75 -1.91 7.12 -4.29
C LYS A 75 -0.59 6.90 -5.02
N LEU A 76 -0.59 6.96 -6.36
CA LEU A 76 0.63 6.85 -7.16
C LEU A 76 1.62 7.98 -6.85
N VAL A 77 1.13 9.21 -6.68
CA VAL A 77 1.94 10.37 -6.26
C VAL A 77 2.58 10.13 -4.89
N ALA A 78 1.82 9.64 -3.90
CA ALA A 78 2.36 9.35 -2.57
C ALA A 78 3.45 8.26 -2.61
N ILE A 79 3.24 7.21 -3.41
CA ILE A 79 4.19 6.11 -3.58
C ILE A 79 5.47 6.60 -4.24
N ARG A 80 5.34 7.37 -5.32
CA ARG A 80 6.48 7.98 -5.99
C ARG A 80 7.27 8.88 -5.04
N TYR A 81 6.58 9.74 -4.31
CA TYR A 81 7.21 10.61 -3.32
C TYR A 81 7.97 9.81 -2.25
N ALA A 82 7.37 8.75 -1.71
CA ALA A 82 8.02 7.88 -0.74
C ALA A 82 9.30 7.24 -1.30
N ARG A 83 9.25 6.70 -2.52
CA ARG A 83 10.38 6.07 -3.18
C ARG A 83 11.52 7.07 -3.47
N GLU A 84 11.19 8.23 -4.03
CA GLU A 84 12.19 9.24 -4.41
C GLU A 84 12.85 9.91 -3.21
N ASN A 85 12.15 9.99 -2.08
CA ASN A 85 12.65 10.59 -0.84
C ASN A 85 13.13 9.56 0.20
N ASN A 86 13.20 8.26 -0.15
CA ASN A 86 13.60 7.17 0.73
C ASN A 86 12.79 7.10 2.04
N ILE A 87 11.49 7.44 1.98
CA ILE A 87 10.59 7.32 3.12
C ILE A 87 10.10 5.88 3.21
N PRO A 88 10.14 5.22 4.39
CA PRO A 88 9.56 3.90 4.59
C PRO A 88 8.12 3.83 4.11
N PHE A 89 7.80 2.79 3.33
CA PHE A 89 6.50 2.65 2.66
C PHE A 89 5.86 1.30 2.95
N LEU A 90 4.54 1.31 3.14
CA LEU A 90 3.72 0.11 3.18
C LEU A 90 2.45 0.32 2.34
N GLY A 91 2.23 -0.56 1.36
CA GLY A 91 0.97 -0.63 0.60
C GLY A 91 0.12 -1.82 1.03
N ILE A 92 -1.14 -1.59 1.36
CA ILE A 92 -2.08 -2.66 1.72
C ILE A 92 -3.09 -2.85 0.59
N CYS A 93 -3.25 -4.09 0.09
CA CYS A 93 -4.21 -4.45 -0.97
C CYS A 93 -4.03 -3.54 -2.20
N LEU A 94 -4.98 -2.65 -2.49
CA LEU A 94 -4.86 -1.67 -3.58
C LEU A 94 -3.60 -0.82 -3.46
N GLY A 95 -3.17 -0.47 -2.25
CA GLY A 95 -1.92 0.28 -2.05
C GLY A 95 -0.68 -0.47 -2.51
N MET A 96 -0.62 -1.78 -2.31
CA MET A 96 0.44 -2.65 -2.82
C MET A 96 0.37 -2.74 -4.36
N GLN A 97 -0.82 -2.92 -4.92
CA GLN A 97 -1.00 -2.96 -6.38
C GLN A 97 -0.54 -1.66 -7.04
N MET A 98 -0.88 -0.51 -6.44
CA MET A 98 -0.42 0.80 -6.95
C MET A 98 1.11 0.95 -6.85
N ALA A 99 1.76 0.35 -5.85
CA ALA A 99 3.22 0.36 -5.75
C ALA A 99 3.88 -0.44 -6.89
N VAL A 100 3.31 -1.57 -7.26
CA VAL A 100 3.77 -2.35 -8.43
C VAL A 100 3.62 -1.53 -9.71
N ILE A 101 2.48 -0.88 -9.90
CA ILE A 101 2.21 -0.05 -11.08
C ILE A 101 3.16 1.16 -11.13
N GLU A 102 3.35 1.85 -10.02
CA GLU A 102 4.27 3.00 -9.93
C GLU A 102 5.70 2.58 -10.30
N PHE A 103 6.17 1.48 -9.73
CA PHE A 103 7.50 0.96 -9.99
C PHE A 103 7.68 0.56 -11.47
N ALA A 104 6.70 -0.13 -12.04
CA ALA A 104 6.72 -0.51 -13.44
C ALA A 104 6.81 0.71 -14.37
N ARG A 105 6.00 1.75 -14.10
CA ARG A 105 5.99 2.96 -14.92
C ARG A 105 7.27 3.78 -14.80
N ASN A 106 7.71 4.04 -13.57
CA ASN A 106 8.72 5.06 -13.31
C ASN A 106 10.14 4.50 -13.12
N VAL A 107 10.30 3.22 -12.80
CA VAL A 107 11.61 2.58 -12.62
C VAL A 107 11.94 1.65 -13.78
N LEU A 108 10.96 0.86 -14.25
CA LEU A 108 11.17 -0.06 -15.38
C LEU A 108 10.82 0.57 -16.74
N HIS A 109 10.34 1.82 -16.76
CA HIS A 109 9.95 2.56 -17.96
C HIS A 109 8.91 1.83 -18.83
N MET A 110 8.03 1.06 -18.19
CA MET A 110 6.91 0.39 -18.85
C MET A 110 5.72 1.36 -18.96
N GLU A 111 5.78 2.24 -19.95
CA GLU A 111 4.74 3.25 -20.17
C GLU A 111 3.35 2.60 -20.31
N GLY A 112 2.38 3.12 -19.56
CA GLY A 112 1.02 2.59 -19.55
C GLY A 112 0.83 1.28 -18.77
N ALA A 113 1.84 0.79 -18.02
CA ALA A 113 1.65 -0.33 -17.10
C ALA A 113 0.49 -0.03 -16.14
N ASP A 114 -0.42 -1.00 -15.99
CA ASP A 114 -1.61 -0.81 -15.15
C ASP A 114 -2.18 -2.15 -14.65
N SER A 115 -3.25 -2.05 -13.91
CA SER A 115 -4.13 -3.17 -13.59
C SER A 115 -5.17 -3.33 -14.71
N THR A 116 -5.50 -4.55 -15.10
CA THR A 116 -6.61 -4.82 -16.03
C THR A 116 -7.97 -4.40 -15.47
N GLU A 117 -8.11 -4.27 -14.16
CA GLU A 117 -9.28 -3.67 -13.52
C GLU A 117 -9.41 -2.16 -13.85
N MET A 118 -8.29 -1.46 -13.93
CA MET A 118 -8.24 -0.02 -14.18
C MET A 118 -8.19 0.31 -15.66
N ALA A 119 -7.44 -0.47 -16.43
CA ALA A 119 -7.24 -0.31 -17.87
C ALA A 119 -7.25 -1.66 -18.56
N ALA A 120 -8.44 -2.13 -18.95
CA ALA A 120 -8.66 -3.46 -19.55
C ALA A 120 -7.80 -3.78 -20.79
N LYS A 121 -7.24 -2.77 -21.45
CA LYS A 121 -6.40 -2.92 -22.64
C LYS A 121 -4.99 -2.35 -22.44
N THR A 122 -4.48 -2.40 -21.22
CA THR A 122 -3.09 -1.95 -21.00
C THR A 122 -2.10 -2.84 -21.74
N GLN A 123 -1.04 -2.24 -22.26
CA GLN A 123 0.04 -2.96 -22.93
C GLN A 123 0.84 -3.80 -21.91
N TYR A 124 0.91 -3.36 -20.67
CA TYR A 124 1.64 -4.02 -19.59
C TYR A 124 0.71 -4.27 -18.39
N PRO A 125 -0.05 -5.39 -18.39
CA PRO A 125 -0.93 -5.76 -17.27
C PRO A 125 -0.09 -6.31 -16.11
N VAL A 126 0.50 -5.42 -15.31
CA VAL A 126 1.34 -5.81 -14.16
C VAL A 126 0.52 -6.26 -12.97
N ILE A 127 -0.76 -5.96 -12.95
CA ILE A 127 -1.78 -6.49 -12.04
C ILE A 127 -2.91 -7.04 -12.90
N ASP A 128 -3.24 -8.31 -12.70
CA ASP A 128 -4.27 -8.98 -13.51
C ASP A 128 -5.09 -9.97 -12.66
N LEU A 129 -6.21 -10.40 -13.23
CA LEU A 129 -7.02 -11.47 -12.67
C LEU A 129 -6.29 -12.81 -12.84
N MET A 130 -6.36 -13.66 -11.82
CA MET A 130 -5.89 -15.04 -11.95
C MET A 130 -6.84 -15.82 -12.87
N ASP A 131 -6.30 -16.78 -13.62
CA ASP A 131 -7.08 -17.64 -14.54
C ASP A 131 -8.31 -18.27 -13.89
N SER A 132 -8.18 -18.66 -12.62
CA SER A 132 -9.27 -19.21 -11.81
C SER A 132 -10.38 -18.21 -11.51
N GLN A 133 -10.15 -16.91 -11.71
CA GLN A 133 -11.09 -15.82 -11.42
C GLN A 133 -11.74 -15.23 -12.68
N LEU A 134 -11.29 -15.60 -13.87
CA LEU A 134 -11.77 -15.03 -15.14
C LEU A 134 -13.27 -15.27 -15.37
N ASN A 135 -13.84 -16.37 -14.81
CA ASN A 135 -15.22 -16.76 -14.99
C ASN A 135 -16.11 -16.50 -13.76
N VAL A 136 -15.61 -15.75 -12.77
CA VAL A 136 -16.38 -15.44 -11.56
C VAL A 136 -17.33 -14.27 -11.84
N THR A 137 -18.63 -14.55 -11.80
CA THR A 137 -19.68 -13.54 -12.00
C THR A 137 -20.08 -12.83 -10.70
N GLU A 138 -20.02 -13.53 -9.57
CA GLU A 138 -20.33 -12.98 -8.25
C GLU A 138 -19.04 -12.62 -7.51
N LYS A 139 -18.76 -11.34 -7.39
CA LYS A 139 -17.47 -10.82 -6.87
C LYS A 139 -17.33 -10.80 -5.34
N GLY A 140 -18.19 -11.42 -4.59
CA GLY A 140 -18.11 -11.43 -3.12
C GLY A 140 -16.96 -12.28 -2.56
N GLY A 141 -17.26 -13.15 -1.60
CA GLY A 141 -16.29 -14.06 -0.99
C GLY A 141 -15.54 -14.99 -1.96
N THR A 142 -16.10 -15.22 -3.14
CA THR A 142 -15.52 -16.04 -4.22
C THR A 142 -14.26 -15.47 -4.84
N MET A 143 -14.00 -14.15 -4.68
CA MET A 143 -12.78 -13.49 -5.14
C MET A 143 -11.62 -13.58 -4.13
N ARG A 144 -11.80 -14.23 -3.00
CA ARG A 144 -10.72 -14.44 -2.03
C ARG A 144 -9.78 -15.54 -2.53
N LEU A 145 -8.50 -15.23 -2.53
CA LEU A 145 -7.47 -16.15 -3.01
C LEU A 145 -7.05 -17.19 -1.96
N GLY A 146 -7.32 -16.95 -0.67
CA GLY A 146 -6.88 -17.83 0.42
C GLY A 146 -5.36 -17.75 0.65
N ALA A 147 -4.77 -18.87 1.06
CA ALA A 147 -3.35 -18.98 1.33
C ALA A 147 -2.60 -19.41 0.09
N TYR A 148 -1.56 -18.66 -0.25
CA TYR A 148 -0.62 -18.97 -1.32
C TYR A 148 0.79 -19.09 -0.78
N LYS A 149 1.56 -20.02 -1.34
CA LYS A 149 2.97 -20.16 -1.01
C LYS A 149 3.71 -18.91 -1.48
N CYS A 150 4.44 -18.26 -0.57
CA CYS A 150 5.29 -17.14 -0.87
C CYS A 150 6.74 -17.53 -0.56
N GLU A 151 7.58 -17.53 -1.57
CA GLU A 151 9.01 -17.77 -1.42
C GLU A 151 9.75 -16.44 -1.37
N LEU A 152 10.36 -16.16 -0.21
CA LEU A 152 11.10 -14.93 0.00
C LEU A 152 12.56 -15.12 -0.44
N THR A 153 13.08 -14.16 -1.18
CA THR A 153 14.50 -14.15 -1.55
C THR A 153 15.36 -13.95 -0.31
N GLU A 154 16.29 -14.86 -0.09
CA GLU A 154 17.23 -14.81 1.03
C GLU A 154 17.99 -13.47 1.05
N GLY A 155 18.19 -12.88 2.24
CA GLY A 155 18.86 -11.59 2.41
C GLY A 155 18.01 -10.38 2.04
N SER A 156 16.78 -10.56 1.55
CA SER A 156 15.87 -9.42 1.28
C SER A 156 15.35 -8.78 2.56
N LYS A 157 14.95 -7.51 2.47
CA LYS A 157 14.26 -6.81 3.57
C LYS A 157 12.98 -7.53 3.99
N ALA A 158 12.27 -8.15 3.05
CA ALA A 158 11.06 -8.91 3.34
C ALA A 158 11.34 -10.08 4.30
N VAL A 159 12.44 -10.81 4.10
CA VAL A 159 12.89 -11.86 5.04
C VAL A 159 13.16 -11.30 6.42
N SER A 160 13.92 -10.21 6.52
CA SER A 160 14.29 -9.62 7.81
C SER A 160 13.06 -9.14 8.59
N TYR A 161 12.11 -8.51 7.94
CA TYR A 161 10.86 -8.03 8.58
C TYR A 161 9.96 -9.19 9.01
N THR A 162 9.82 -10.21 8.18
CA THR A 162 8.93 -11.35 8.45
C THR A 162 9.47 -12.18 9.61
N HIS A 163 10.77 -12.42 9.68
CA HIS A 163 11.38 -13.25 10.72
C HIS A 163 11.56 -12.51 12.05
N LEU A 164 11.69 -11.19 12.06
CA LEU A 164 11.75 -10.39 13.28
C LEU A 164 10.40 -10.30 14.02
N THR A 165 9.30 -10.45 13.30
CA THR A 165 7.96 -10.38 13.87
C THR A 165 7.44 -11.70 14.42
N LEU A 166 8.21 -12.78 14.35
CA LEU A 166 7.87 -14.09 14.87
C LEU A 166 8.83 -14.51 16.01
N PRO A 167 8.97 -13.74 17.09
CA PRO A 167 9.98 -14.10 18.07
C PRO A 167 9.60 -15.23 19.00
N THR A 168 8.40 -15.77 19.05
CA THR A 168 8.09 -16.44 20.30
C THR A 168 7.09 -17.56 20.34
N ASN A 169 6.52 -17.97 19.28
CA ASN A 169 5.75 -19.22 19.34
C ASN A 169 6.62 -20.38 18.84
N ARG A 170 7.76 -20.51 19.47
CA ARG A 170 8.58 -21.71 19.46
C ARG A 170 8.39 -22.39 20.79
N GLU A 171 7.27 -22.99 20.96
CA GLU A 171 7.07 -24.10 21.86
C GLU A 171 6.46 -25.25 21.09
#